data_d6a327769e81614c3b7b7b9fe1420364
#
_entry.id   d6a327769e81614c3b7b7b9fe1420364
#
_cell.length_a   1.000
_cell.length_b   1.000
_cell.length_c   1.000
_cell.angle_alpha   90.00
_cell.angle_beta   90.00
_cell.angle_gamma   90.00
#
_symmetry.space_group_name_H-M   'P 1'
#
loop_
_entity.id
_entity.type
_entity.pdbx_description
1 polymer ?
#
loop_
_entity_poly.entity_id
_entity_poly.type
_entity_poly.pdbx_seq_one_letter_code
_entity_poly.pdbx_strand_id
1 'polypeptide(L)'
;MNLRPLLIGAIATCILALTEGLGLVYALHRVVADLPALPADPAELGLRPGTDIYAASGQRIYTFNQSHQWVSLADISPHVAAALIATEDADFYAHRGIDLKAIAGAARDNVLRGYRTRGGSTLTQQLVKRLFFSPDKSLARKLSEALLAQQLEAKFAASYPDTTSLGRPAYKDRLLELYLNEVFYGANAHGIHDAAAIFFNITPDALDLPRAALLMGQINAPPPLTPCGIPSGLPSGSSTCSIA
;
A
#
# COMPACT_ATOMS: atom_id res chain seq x y z
N MET A 1 -33.85 -6.94 -52.38
CA MET A 1 -33.42 -7.09 -50.94
C MET A 1 -33.42 -5.71 -50.32
N ASN A 2 -34.24 -5.47 -49.30
CA ASN A 2 -34.42 -4.13 -48.71
C ASN A 2 -33.27 -3.81 -47.77
N LEU A 3 -32.26 -3.02 -48.19
CA LEU A 3 -31.04 -2.69 -47.42
C LEU A 3 -31.30 -1.66 -46.29
N ARG A 4 -32.48 -1.02 -46.28
CA ARG A 4 -32.85 0.00 -45.30
C ARG A 4 -32.80 -0.48 -43.82
N PRO A 5 -33.35 -1.65 -43.44
CA PRO A 5 -33.29 -2.10 -42.05
C PRO A 5 -31.88 -2.44 -41.60
N LEU A 6 -31.02 -2.95 -42.49
CA LEU A 6 -29.62 -3.23 -42.16
C LEU A 6 -28.81 -1.92 -41.92
N LEU A 7 -29.06 -0.91 -42.72
CA LEU A 7 -28.42 0.40 -42.58
C LEU A 7 -28.86 1.09 -41.27
N ILE A 8 -30.15 1.05 -40.93
CA ILE A 8 -30.68 1.59 -39.68
C ILE A 8 -30.07 0.87 -38.46
N GLY A 9 -29.97 -0.46 -38.53
CA GLY A 9 -29.37 -1.26 -37.48
C GLY A 9 -27.86 -0.90 -37.28
N ALA A 10 -27.10 -0.78 -38.36
CA ALA A 10 -25.70 -0.39 -38.29
C ALA A 10 -25.50 1.01 -37.71
N ILE A 11 -26.32 1.98 -38.11
CA ILE A 11 -26.26 3.34 -37.55
C ILE A 11 -26.62 3.34 -36.08
N ALA A 12 -27.64 2.62 -35.67
CA ALA A 12 -28.03 2.52 -34.25
C ALA A 12 -26.90 1.89 -33.39
N THR A 13 -26.25 0.84 -33.91
CA THR A 13 -25.10 0.21 -33.22
C THR A 13 -23.91 1.17 -33.11
N CYS A 14 -23.61 1.92 -34.16
CA CYS A 14 -22.55 2.94 -34.11
C CYS A 14 -22.86 4.07 -33.13
N ILE A 15 -24.10 4.54 -33.06
CA ILE A 15 -24.50 5.57 -32.10
C ILE A 15 -24.37 5.04 -30.67
N LEU A 16 -24.81 3.81 -30.42
CA LEU A 16 -24.68 3.17 -29.11
C LEU A 16 -23.20 3.05 -28.69
N ALA A 17 -22.35 2.56 -29.58
CA ALA A 17 -20.91 2.44 -29.32
C ALA A 17 -20.24 3.80 -29.06
N LEU A 18 -20.66 4.85 -29.78
CA LEU A 18 -20.17 6.22 -29.58
C LEU A 18 -20.62 6.79 -28.22
N THR A 19 -21.87 6.56 -27.81
CA THR A 19 -22.39 7.03 -26.51
C THR A 19 -21.71 6.32 -25.36
N GLU A 20 -21.50 5.02 -25.45
CA GLU A 20 -20.75 4.22 -24.45
C GLU A 20 -19.29 4.68 -24.38
N GLY A 21 -18.63 4.89 -25.50
CA GLY A 21 -17.27 5.42 -25.57
C GLY A 21 -17.15 6.80 -24.93
N LEU A 22 -18.07 7.70 -25.24
CA LEU A 22 -18.09 9.04 -24.66
C LEU A 22 -18.35 8.99 -23.13
N GLY A 23 -19.26 8.12 -22.69
CA GLY A 23 -19.52 7.87 -21.27
C GLY A 23 -18.27 7.36 -20.53
N LEU A 24 -17.53 6.44 -21.13
CA LEU A 24 -16.26 5.94 -20.56
C LEU A 24 -15.20 7.05 -20.46
N VAL A 25 -15.03 7.83 -21.52
CA VAL A 25 -14.09 8.98 -21.53
C VAL A 25 -14.46 9.99 -20.44
N TYR A 26 -15.74 10.32 -20.32
CA TYR A 26 -16.22 11.21 -19.26
C TYR A 26 -15.94 10.63 -17.85
N ALA A 27 -16.23 9.35 -17.64
CA ALA A 27 -15.96 8.69 -16.35
C ALA A 27 -14.46 8.69 -16.01
N LEU A 28 -13.60 8.41 -16.98
CA LEU A 28 -12.14 8.48 -16.82
C LEU A 28 -11.67 9.90 -16.51
N HIS A 29 -12.21 10.89 -17.22
CA HIS A 29 -11.90 12.29 -16.97
C HIS A 29 -12.27 12.70 -15.53
N ARG A 30 -13.45 12.28 -15.05
CA ARG A 30 -13.87 12.52 -13.67
C ARG A 30 -12.90 11.88 -12.66
N VAL A 31 -12.52 10.61 -12.87
CA VAL A 31 -11.54 9.93 -12.00
C VAL A 31 -10.21 10.69 -11.95
N VAL A 32 -9.71 11.18 -13.08
CA VAL A 32 -8.46 11.96 -13.14
C VAL A 32 -8.61 13.32 -12.46
N ALA A 33 -9.75 14.00 -12.67
CA ALA A 33 -10.02 15.32 -12.06
C ALA A 33 -10.16 15.26 -10.52
N ASP A 34 -10.64 14.14 -10.00
CA ASP A 34 -10.85 13.92 -8.57
C ASP A 34 -9.61 13.31 -7.87
N LEU A 35 -8.47 13.15 -8.58
CA LEU A 35 -7.24 12.64 -7.97
C LEU A 35 -6.68 13.64 -6.94
N PRO A 36 -6.27 13.14 -5.76
CA PRO A 36 -5.56 13.96 -4.78
C PRO A 36 -4.28 14.55 -5.37
N ALA A 37 -3.99 15.80 -5.03
CA ALA A 37 -2.74 16.43 -5.42
C ALA A 37 -1.57 15.80 -4.63
N LEU A 38 -0.52 15.40 -5.34
CA LEU A 38 0.73 15.00 -4.71
C LEU A 38 1.49 16.23 -4.21
N PRO A 39 2.14 16.16 -3.02
CA PRO A 39 2.93 17.29 -2.50
C PRO A 39 4.02 17.68 -3.48
N ALA A 40 4.47 18.94 -3.40
CA ALA A 40 5.50 19.46 -4.30
C ALA A 40 6.81 18.69 -4.12
N ASP A 41 7.21 18.46 -2.88
CA ASP A 41 8.37 17.64 -2.53
C ASP A 41 7.90 16.24 -2.05
N PRO A 42 8.38 15.14 -2.66
CA PRO A 42 8.13 13.80 -2.15
C PRO A 42 8.62 13.56 -0.71
N ALA A 43 9.60 14.33 -0.24
CA ALA A 43 10.09 14.22 1.14
C ALA A 43 9.06 14.67 2.20
N GLU A 44 8.03 15.43 1.80
CA GLU A 44 6.93 15.81 2.69
C GLU A 44 5.95 14.63 2.99
N LEU A 45 6.01 13.57 2.18
CA LEU A 45 5.23 12.36 2.43
C LEU A 45 5.79 11.61 3.64
N GLY A 46 4.91 11.19 4.53
CA GLY A 46 5.29 10.46 5.73
C GLY A 46 5.69 11.34 6.94
N LEU A 47 5.85 12.63 6.74
CA LEU A 47 6.06 13.56 7.85
C LEU A 47 4.72 13.90 8.53
N ARG A 48 4.20 12.97 9.34
CA ARG A 48 3.01 13.22 10.15
C ARG A 48 3.45 13.71 11.53
N PRO A 49 3.29 15.00 11.85
CA PRO A 49 3.50 15.46 13.21
C PRO A 49 2.51 14.76 14.13
N GLY A 50 2.95 14.39 15.32
CA GLY A 50 2.08 13.86 16.35
C GLY A 50 0.91 14.82 16.62
N THR A 51 -0.24 14.28 17.00
CA THR A 51 -1.40 15.09 17.39
C THR A 51 -1.39 15.29 18.89
N ASP A 52 -1.22 16.53 19.32
CA ASP A 52 -1.26 16.90 20.74
C ASP A 52 -2.68 17.10 21.23
N ILE A 53 -3.02 16.53 22.37
CA ILE A 53 -4.24 16.81 23.13
C ILE A 53 -3.90 17.73 24.29
N TYR A 54 -4.65 18.82 24.38
CA TYR A 54 -4.53 19.80 25.43
C TYR A 54 -5.74 19.81 26.35
N ALA A 55 -5.54 20.02 27.64
CA ALA A 55 -6.61 20.36 28.57
C ALA A 55 -7.20 21.74 28.24
N ALA A 56 -8.40 22.04 28.76
CA ALA A 56 -8.99 23.37 28.66
C ALA A 56 -8.11 24.49 29.28
N SER A 57 -7.19 24.11 30.17
CA SER A 57 -6.18 24.99 30.77
C SER A 57 -4.99 25.32 29.85
N GLY A 58 -4.93 24.71 28.65
CA GLY A 58 -3.77 24.82 27.75
C GLY A 58 -2.60 23.88 28.06
N GLN A 59 -2.71 23.05 29.08
CA GLN A 59 -1.69 22.05 29.40
C GLN A 59 -1.79 20.88 28.43
N ARG A 60 -0.67 20.45 27.84
CA ARG A 60 -0.61 19.24 27.01
C ARG A 60 -0.82 18.00 27.87
N ILE A 61 -1.87 17.22 27.57
CA ILE A 61 -2.22 15.99 28.30
C ILE A 61 -1.53 14.80 27.65
N TYR A 62 -1.55 14.73 26.31
CA TYR A 62 -1.07 13.56 25.58
C TYR A 62 -0.71 13.94 24.13
N THR A 63 0.25 13.23 23.56
CA THR A 63 0.60 13.32 22.14
C THR A 63 0.36 11.97 21.49
N PHE A 64 -0.57 11.89 20.56
CA PHE A 64 -0.74 10.71 19.70
C PHE A 64 0.38 10.67 18.67
N ASN A 65 0.85 9.49 18.31
CA ASN A 65 1.95 9.29 17.36
C ASN A 65 3.31 9.87 17.79
N GLN A 66 3.55 10.02 19.08
CA GLN A 66 4.84 10.51 19.58
C GLN A 66 5.99 9.51 19.32
N SER A 67 5.65 8.23 19.10
CA SER A 67 6.61 7.14 18.87
C SER A 67 6.93 6.89 17.40
N HIS A 68 6.32 7.62 16.46
CA HIS A 68 6.59 7.42 15.03
C HIS A 68 8.00 7.90 14.68
N GLN A 69 8.97 7.08 15.03
CA GLN A 69 10.37 7.33 14.69
C GLN A 69 10.61 6.85 13.26
N TRP A 70 10.94 7.81 12.39
CA TRP A 70 11.37 7.50 11.04
C TRP A 70 12.70 6.75 11.04
N VAL A 71 12.78 5.66 10.30
CA VAL A 71 14.00 4.85 10.16
C VAL A 71 14.43 4.87 8.70
N SER A 72 15.66 5.27 8.45
CA SER A 72 16.25 5.19 7.11
C SER A 72 16.32 3.74 6.64
N LEU A 73 16.13 3.49 5.35
CA LEU A 73 16.24 2.15 4.78
C LEU A 73 17.61 1.52 5.06
N ALA A 74 18.66 2.32 5.19
CA ALA A 74 20.00 1.88 5.55
C ALA A 74 20.11 1.33 6.98
N ASP A 75 19.24 1.77 7.89
CA ASP A 75 19.17 1.36 9.29
C ASP A 75 18.11 0.27 9.52
N ILE A 76 17.50 -0.24 8.46
CA ILE A 76 16.56 -1.36 8.49
C ILE A 76 17.27 -2.62 7.98
N SER A 77 17.08 -3.74 8.68
CA SER A 77 17.63 -5.02 8.24
C SER A 77 17.23 -5.34 6.78
N PRO A 78 18.17 -5.76 5.92
CA PRO A 78 17.88 -6.12 4.53
C PRO A 78 16.87 -7.28 4.41
N HIS A 79 16.72 -8.09 5.45
CA HIS A 79 15.71 -9.15 5.50
C HIS A 79 14.29 -8.62 5.46
N VAL A 80 14.05 -7.42 6.00
CA VAL A 80 12.72 -6.77 6.00
C VAL A 80 12.32 -6.39 4.58
N ALA A 81 13.20 -5.70 3.85
CA ALA A 81 12.97 -5.34 2.46
C ALA A 81 12.77 -6.58 1.57
N ALA A 82 13.63 -7.59 1.74
CA ALA A 82 13.56 -8.84 0.99
C ALA A 82 12.24 -9.59 1.26
N ALA A 83 11.83 -9.72 2.52
CA ALA A 83 10.58 -10.38 2.90
C ALA A 83 9.37 -9.62 2.35
N LEU A 84 9.35 -8.28 2.46
CA LEU A 84 8.25 -7.45 1.93
C LEU A 84 8.09 -7.61 0.43
N ILE A 85 9.18 -7.48 -0.33
CA ILE A 85 9.16 -7.61 -1.79
C ILE A 85 8.73 -9.01 -2.20
N ALA A 86 9.27 -10.05 -1.56
CA ALA A 86 8.92 -11.44 -1.88
C ALA A 86 7.44 -11.77 -1.61
N THR A 87 6.83 -11.16 -0.60
CA THR A 87 5.44 -11.45 -0.21
C THR A 87 4.42 -10.59 -0.94
N GLU A 88 4.71 -9.31 -1.14
CA GLU A 88 3.75 -8.32 -1.62
C GLU A 88 3.91 -7.97 -3.10
N ASP A 89 5.14 -7.87 -3.58
CA ASP A 89 5.41 -7.29 -4.90
C ASP A 89 6.78 -7.76 -5.44
N ALA A 90 6.85 -9.01 -5.89
CA ALA A 90 8.10 -9.64 -6.31
C ALA A 90 8.84 -8.88 -7.44
N ASP A 91 8.09 -8.18 -8.29
CA ASP A 91 8.62 -7.40 -9.42
C ASP A 91 8.72 -5.90 -9.10
N PHE A 92 8.72 -5.49 -7.80
CA PHE A 92 8.70 -4.10 -7.34
C PHE A 92 9.69 -3.19 -8.07
N TYR A 93 10.92 -3.62 -8.30
CA TYR A 93 11.95 -2.83 -8.97
C TYR A 93 11.80 -2.80 -10.50
N ALA A 94 10.97 -3.67 -11.09
CA ALA A 94 10.84 -3.82 -12.53
C ALA A 94 9.70 -3.01 -13.16
N HIS A 95 8.64 -2.72 -12.38
CA HIS A 95 7.49 -1.95 -12.87
C HIS A 95 7.50 -0.49 -12.39
N ARG A 96 6.57 0.32 -12.92
CA ARG A 96 6.39 1.74 -12.56
C ARG A 96 5.00 1.98 -11.97
N GLY A 97 4.80 1.57 -10.72
CA GLY A 97 3.57 1.79 -9.97
C GLY A 97 2.47 0.77 -10.23
N ILE A 98 2.42 0.15 -11.40
CA ILE A 98 1.46 -0.89 -11.77
C ILE A 98 2.21 -2.08 -12.34
N ASP A 99 1.88 -3.27 -11.87
CA ASP A 99 2.34 -4.53 -12.45
C ASP A 99 1.21 -5.20 -13.24
N LEU A 100 1.24 -5.03 -14.56
CA LEU A 100 0.24 -5.63 -15.46
C LEU A 100 0.34 -7.16 -15.50
N LYS A 101 1.56 -7.73 -15.29
CA LYS A 101 1.75 -9.18 -15.28
C LYS A 101 1.12 -9.79 -14.02
N ALA A 102 1.34 -9.15 -12.86
CA ALA A 102 0.71 -9.58 -11.61
C ALA A 102 -0.83 -9.47 -11.68
N ILE A 103 -1.36 -8.39 -12.26
CA ILE A 103 -2.81 -8.23 -12.46
C ILE A 103 -3.38 -9.33 -13.36
N ALA A 104 -2.75 -9.59 -14.50
CA ALA A 104 -3.19 -10.64 -15.43
C ALA A 104 -3.09 -12.04 -14.79
N GLY A 105 -2.00 -12.30 -14.07
CA GLY A 105 -1.81 -13.54 -13.31
C GLY A 105 -2.87 -13.74 -12.23
N ALA A 106 -3.15 -12.71 -11.43
CA ALA A 106 -4.18 -12.75 -10.40
C ALA A 106 -5.58 -12.94 -10.99
N ALA A 107 -5.90 -12.28 -12.10
CA ALA A 107 -7.18 -12.46 -12.81
C ALA A 107 -7.35 -13.90 -13.29
N ARG A 108 -6.31 -14.45 -13.95
CA ARG A 108 -6.31 -15.85 -14.41
C ARG A 108 -6.51 -16.83 -13.24
N ASP A 109 -5.76 -16.68 -12.18
CA ASP A 109 -5.77 -17.60 -11.04
C ASP A 109 -7.12 -17.53 -10.29
N ASN A 110 -7.72 -16.34 -10.17
CA ASN A 110 -9.06 -16.18 -9.59
C ASN A 110 -10.15 -16.82 -10.43
N VAL A 111 -10.05 -16.73 -11.78
CA VAL A 111 -11.00 -17.40 -12.68
C VAL A 111 -10.85 -18.92 -12.60
N LEU A 112 -9.61 -19.43 -12.64
CA LEU A 112 -9.36 -20.88 -12.66
C LEU A 112 -9.70 -21.56 -11.33
N ARG A 113 -9.48 -20.89 -10.20
CA ARG A 113 -9.67 -21.47 -8.86
C ARG A 113 -11.01 -21.14 -8.23
N GLY A 114 -11.79 -20.22 -8.81
CA GLY A 114 -13.12 -19.82 -8.32
C GLY A 114 -13.12 -19.05 -7.00
N TYR A 115 -11.94 -18.73 -6.44
CA TYR A 115 -11.79 -17.93 -5.23
C TYR A 115 -10.53 -17.05 -5.31
N ARG A 116 -10.52 -15.98 -4.51
CA ARG A 116 -9.45 -14.97 -4.55
C ARG A 116 -8.19 -15.49 -3.86
N THR A 117 -7.21 -15.95 -4.63
CA THR A 117 -5.97 -16.55 -4.12
C THR A 117 -4.80 -15.57 -4.07
N ARG A 118 -4.78 -14.55 -4.92
CA ARG A 118 -3.66 -13.63 -5.05
C ARG A 118 -4.15 -12.20 -5.28
N GLY A 119 -3.46 -11.22 -4.68
CA GLY A 119 -3.64 -9.79 -4.97
C GLY A 119 -2.74 -9.36 -6.12
N GLY A 120 -3.26 -8.52 -7.02
CA GLY A 120 -2.47 -7.90 -8.10
C GLY A 120 -2.15 -6.43 -7.81
N SER A 121 -2.13 -6.01 -6.55
CA SER A 121 -1.82 -4.63 -6.17
C SER A 121 -0.35 -4.51 -5.80
N THR A 122 0.33 -3.50 -6.33
CA THR A 122 1.74 -3.21 -6.03
C THR A 122 1.90 -2.52 -4.67
N LEU A 123 3.13 -2.52 -4.13
CA LEU A 123 3.49 -1.78 -2.92
C LEU A 123 3.16 -0.29 -3.04
N THR A 124 3.42 0.31 -4.20
CA THR A 124 3.11 1.72 -4.46
C THR A 124 1.61 1.99 -4.44
N GLN A 125 0.78 1.09 -4.98
CA GLN A 125 -0.69 1.20 -4.89
C GLN A 125 -1.18 1.06 -3.45
N GLN A 126 -0.57 0.17 -2.66
CA GLN A 126 -0.91 0.02 -1.24
C GLN A 126 -0.53 1.27 -0.44
N LEU A 127 0.64 1.86 -0.72
CA LEU A 127 1.10 3.10 -0.11
C LEU A 127 0.15 4.26 -0.42
N VAL A 128 -0.16 4.47 -1.69
CA VAL A 128 -1.09 5.51 -2.15
C VAL A 128 -2.46 5.35 -1.49
N LYS A 129 -2.98 4.13 -1.42
CA LYS A 129 -4.25 3.85 -0.74
C LYS A 129 -4.22 4.31 0.72
N ARG A 130 -3.10 4.10 1.44
CA ARG A 130 -2.96 4.47 2.86
C ARG A 130 -2.84 5.98 3.05
N LEU A 131 -2.11 6.65 2.16
CA LEU A 131 -1.82 8.07 2.30
C LEU A 131 -2.99 8.97 1.86
N PHE A 132 -3.75 8.55 0.83
CA PHE A 132 -4.67 9.47 0.13
C PHE A 132 -6.13 9.00 0.07
N PHE A 133 -6.44 7.75 0.39
CA PHE A 133 -7.79 7.23 0.21
C PHE A 133 -8.41 6.70 1.50
N SER A 134 -9.71 6.91 1.65
CA SER A 134 -10.53 6.28 2.68
C SER A 134 -10.75 4.78 2.38
N PRO A 135 -11.17 3.96 3.38
CA PRO A 135 -11.30 2.50 3.25
C PRO A 135 -12.43 2.03 2.31
N ASP A 136 -13.16 2.93 1.64
CA ASP A 136 -14.24 2.59 0.71
C ASP A 136 -13.79 1.65 -0.41
N LYS A 137 -14.65 0.71 -0.77
CA LYS A 137 -14.36 -0.27 -1.83
C LYS A 137 -15.14 0.06 -3.09
N SER A 138 -14.51 0.76 -4.06
CA SER A 138 -15.08 1.00 -5.39
C SER A 138 -14.06 0.74 -6.50
N LEU A 139 -14.55 0.43 -7.70
CA LEU A 139 -13.70 0.28 -8.89
C LEU A 139 -13.06 1.62 -9.28
N ALA A 140 -13.80 2.72 -9.14
CA ALA A 140 -13.28 4.06 -9.39
C ALA A 140 -12.07 4.36 -8.51
N ARG A 141 -12.17 4.10 -7.18
CA ARG A 141 -11.05 4.22 -6.26
C ARG A 141 -9.86 3.35 -6.67
N LYS A 142 -10.10 2.10 -7.12
CA LYS A 142 -9.01 1.21 -7.54
C LYS A 142 -8.27 1.74 -8.77
N LEU A 143 -8.99 2.37 -9.69
CA LEU A 143 -8.40 3.06 -10.83
C LEU A 143 -7.62 4.31 -10.39
N SER A 144 -8.18 5.11 -9.47
CA SER A 144 -7.50 6.26 -8.87
C SER A 144 -6.20 5.86 -8.17
N GLU A 145 -6.20 4.78 -7.37
CA GLU A 145 -5.00 4.22 -6.74
C GLU A 145 -3.91 3.89 -7.78
N ALA A 146 -4.30 3.25 -8.89
CA ALA A 146 -3.37 2.86 -9.95
C ALA A 146 -2.75 4.08 -10.65
N LEU A 147 -3.58 5.05 -11.02
CA LEU A 147 -3.13 6.29 -11.68
C LEU A 147 -2.24 7.12 -10.74
N LEU A 148 -2.63 7.27 -9.49
CA LEU A 148 -1.85 8.04 -8.52
C LEU A 148 -0.54 7.34 -8.17
N ALA A 149 -0.50 6.00 -8.14
CA ALA A 149 0.73 5.23 -7.95
C ALA A 149 1.74 5.47 -9.10
N GLN A 150 1.27 5.53 -10.34
CA GLN A 150 2.14 5.88 -11.48
C GLN A 150 2.66 7.32 -11.38
N GLN A 151 1.80 8.27 -11.02
CA GLN A 151 2.20 9.67 -10.84
C GLN A 151 3.21 9.82 -9.69
N LEU A 152 2.99 9.11 -8.58
CA LEU A 152 3.91 9.10 -7.44
C LEU A 152 5.28 8.57 -7.85
N GLU A 153 5.35 7.42 -8.53
CA GLU A 153 6.63 6.88 -9.00
C GLU A 153 7.33 7.78 -10.01
N ALA A 154 6.59 8.39 -10.93
CA ALA A 154 7.15 9.35 -11.88
C ALA A 154 7.75 10.56 -11.15
N LYS A 155 7.09 11.06 -10.12
CA LYS A 155 7.56 12.18 -9.31
C LYS A 155 8.80 11.81 -8.51
N PHE A 156 8.80 10.64 -7.84
CA PHE A 156 9.97 10.14 -7.12
C PHE A 156 11.16 9.90 -8.06
N ALA A 157 10.92 9.34 -9.26
CA ALA A 157 11.97 9.14 -10.26
C ALA A 157 12.60 10.47 -10.74
N ALA A 158 11.79 11.53 -10.83
CA ALA A 158 12.29 12.86 -11.17
C ALA A 158 13.12 13.50 -10.03
N SER A 159 12.71 13.26 -8.76
CA SER A 159 13.39 13.81 -7.58
C SER A 159 14.63 13.00 -7.18
N TYR A 160 14.67 11.71 -7.47
CA TYR A 160 15.77 10.78 -7.13
C TYR A 160 16.22 10.01 -8.38
N PRO A 161 16.86 10.66 -9.36
CA PRO A 161 17.18 10.06 -10.67
C PRO A 161 18.32 9.02 -10.59
N ASP A 162 19.06 8.99 -9.50
CA ASP A 162 20.26 8.18 -9.36
C ASP A 162 19.95 6.68 -9.31
N THR A 163 20.98 5.90 -9.58
CA THR A 163 20.99 4.46 -9.39
C THR A 163 21.84 4.12 -8.18
N THR A 164 21.34 3.24 -7.32
CA THR A 164 22.08 2.80 -6.13
C THR A 164 23.30 1.97 -6.52
N SER A 165 24.22 1.75 -5.57
CA SER A 165 25.37 0.88 -5.74
C SER A 165 25.00 -0.58 -6.11
N LEU A 166 23.77 -0.97 -5.86
CA LEU A 166 23.22 -2.29 -6.22
C LEU A 166 22.60 -2.32 -7.63
N GLY A 167 22.72 -1.24 -8.42
CA GLY A 167 22.16 -1.15 -9.76
C GLY A 167 20.65 -0.98 -9.80
N ARG A 168 20.01 -0.60 -8.68
CA ARG A 168 18.57 -0.37 -8.57
C ARG A 168 18.25 1.13 -8.61
N PRO A 169 17.06 1.54 -9.12
CA PRO A 169 16.65 2.94 -9.08
C PRO A 169 16.54 3.44 -7.63
N ALA A 170 17.22 4.53 -7.28
CA ALA A 170 17.23 5.08 -5.92
C ALA A 170 15.83 5.49 -5.45
N TYR A 171 14.96 5.97 -6.35
CA TYR A 171 13.59 6.33 -6.01
C TYR A 171 12.75 5.13 -5.50
N LYS A 172 13.06 3.91 -5.93
CA LYS A 172 12.39 2.70 -5.43
C LYS A 172 12.76 2.41 -3.98
N ASP A 173 14.02 2.59 -3.63
CA ASP A 173 14.48 2.43 -2.25
C ASP A 173 13.82 3.50 -1.34
N ARG A 174 13.62 4.73 -1.83
CA ARG A 174 12.88 5.77 -1.10
C ARG A 174 11.39 5.45 -0.93
N LEU A 175 10.74 4.89 -1.95
CA LEU A 175 9.35 4.42 -1.84
C LEU A 175 9.22 3.26 -0.84
N LEU A 176 10.19 2.36 -0.82
CA LEU A 176 10.25 1.25 0.12
C LEU A 176 10.43 1.74 1.56
N GLU A 177 11.32 2.70 1.77
CA GLU A 177 11.53 3.38 3.05
C GLU A 177 10.23 4.03 3.55
N LEU A 178 9.58 4.80 2.69
CA LEU A 178 8.30 5.43 3.01
C LEU A 178 7.24 4.39 3.37
N TYR A 179 7.12 3.29 2.60
CA TYR A 179 6.17 2.23 2.88
C TYR A 179 6.41 1.58 4.24
N LEU A 180 7.65 1.20 4.54
CA LEU A 180 8.01 0.54 5.80
C LEU A 180 7.75 1.41 7.03
N ASN A 181 7.91 2.73 6.87
CA ASN A 181 7.63 3.68 7.93
C ASN A 181 6.13 4.02 8.08
N GLU A 182 5.31 3.90 7.03
CA GLU A 182 3.89 4.29 7.06
C GLU A 182 2.93 3.13 7.32
N VAL A 183 3.37 1.89 7.12
CA VAL A 183 2.47 0.75 7.22
C VAL A 183 2.11 0.42 8.67
N PHE A 184 0.85 0.02 8.87
CA PHE A 184 0.36 -0.47 10.16
C PHE A 184 0.58 -1.97 10.28
N TYR A 185 1.28 -2.40 11.31
CA TYR A 185 1.64 -3.80 11.59
C TYR A 185 0.72 -4.49 12.59
N GLY A 186 -0.33 -3.83 13.09
CA GLY A 186 -1.14 -4.33 14.19
C GLY A 186 -0.59 -3.89 15.56
N ALA A 187 -1.27 -4.27 16.65
CA ALA A 187 -0.85 -3.94 18.03
C ALA A 187 -0.50 -2.48 18.27
N ASN A 188 -1.14 -1.55 17.58
CA ASN A 188 -0.82 -0.12 17.59
C ASN A 188 0.60 0.22 17.07
N ALA A 189 1.25 -0.70 16.35
CA ALA A 189 2.55 -0.49 15.72
C ALA A 189 2.38 0.22 14.38
N HIS A 190 2.83 1.46 14.30
CA HIS A 190 2.89 2.25 13.07
C HIS A 190 4.35 2.43 12.64
N GLY A 191 4.68 1.90 11.47
CA GLY A 191 6.04 1.85 10.97
C GLY A 191 6.88 0.74 11.56
N ILE A 192 8.00 0.49 10.91
CA ILE A 192 8.90 -0.63 11.21
C ILE A 192 9.59 -0.47 12.58
N HIS A 193 9.84 0.77 13.01
CA HIS A 193 10.42 1.04 14.33
C HIS A 193 9.53 0.49 15.45
N ASP A 194 8.26 0.92 15.46
CA ASP A 194 7.30 0.49 16.47
C ASP A 194 7.05 -1.01 16.39
N ALA A 195 6.99 -1.57 15.16
CA ALA A 195 6.80 -3.00 14.97
C ALA A 195 7.95 -3.82 15.57
N ALA A 196 9.20 -3.44 15.32
CA ALA A 196 10.36 -4.13 15.90
C ALA A 196 10.39 -4.06 17.42
N ALA A 197 10.08 -2.86 17.98
CA ALA A 197 10.06 -2.64 19.41
C ALA A 197 8.89 -3.38 20.11
N ILE A 198 7.66 -3.26 19.58
CA ILE A 198 6.45 -3.81 20.22
C ILE A 198 6.41 -5.33 20.14
N PHE A 199 6.73 -5.91 18.97
CA PHE A 199 6.63 -7.36 18.80
C PHE A 199 7.83 -8.13 19.32
N PHE A 200 9.03 -7.53 19.29
CA PHE A 200 10.26 -8.27 19.58
C PHE A 200 11.20 -7.59 20.58
N ASN A 201 10.92 -6.36 20.98
CA ASN A 201 11.78 -5.53 21.83
C ASN A 201 13.22 -5.40 21.30
N ILE A 202 13.34 -5.15 19.99
CA ILE A 202 14.63 -4.95 19.29
C ILE A 202 14.53 -3.75 18.34
N THR A 203 15.68 -3.34 17.81
CA THR A 203 15.77 -2.31 16.77
C THR A 203 15.52 -2.88 15.36
N PRO A 204 15.12 -2.06 14.37
CA PRO A 204 14.84 -2.52 13.00
C PRO A 204 16.01 -3.18 12.28
N ASP A 205 17.24 -2.78 12.56
CA ASP A 205 18.47 -3.38 12.03
C ASP A 205 18.75 -4.80 12.55
N ALA A 206 18.24 -5.11 13.76
CA ALA A 206 18.39 -6.43 14.41
C ALA A 206 17.31 -7.46 13.97
N LEU A 207 16.39 -7.10 13.06
CA LEU A 207 15.37 -8.01 12.54
C LEU A 207 16.02 -9.07 11.65
N ASP A 208 15.93 -10.34 12.06
CA ASP A 208 16.29 -11.49 11.25
C ASP A 208 15.18 -11.89 10.26
N LEU A 209 15.45 -12.82 9.36
CA LEU A 209 14.50 -13.24 8.34
C LEU A 209 13.18 -13.81 8.91
N PRO A 210 13.18 -14.68 9.94
CA PRO A 210 11.95 -15.17 10.55
C PRO A 210 11.07 -14.06 11.12
N ARG A 211 11.65 -13.10 11.85
CA ARG A 211 10.91 -11.96 12.42
C ARG A 211 10.41 -11.02 11.34
N ALA A 212 11.23 -10.74 10.31
CA ALA A 212 10.83 -9.96 9.15
C ALA A 212 9.63 -10.61 8.44
N ALA A 213 9.67 -11.92 8.18
CA ALA A 213 8.57 -12.64 7.53
C ALA A 213 7.28 -12.60 8.37
N LEU A 214 7.38 -12.70 9.70
CA LEU A 214 6.24 -12.54 10.61
C LEU A 214 5.61 -11.14 10.48
N LEU A 215 6.42 -10.08 10.49
CA LEU A 215 5.91 -8.71 10.35
C LEU A 215 5.24 -8.50 8.99
N MET A 216 5.81 -9.04 7.91
CA MET A 216 5.18 -8.93 6.57
C MET A 216 3.83 -9.65 6.53
N GLY A 217 3.70 -10.79 7.20
CA GLY A 217 2.42 -11.49 7.34
C GLY A 217 1.34 -10.68 8.08
N GLN A 218 1.73 -9.80 9.00
CA GLN A 218 0.80 -8.93 9.75
C GLN A 218 0.17 -7.83 8.88
N ILE A 219 0.86 -7.37 7.85
CA ILE A 219 0.41 -6.25 7.01
C ILE A 219 -0.93 -6.55 6.33
N ASN A 220 -1.12 -7.79 5.86
CA ASN A 220 -2.31 -8.20 5.10
C ASN A 220 -3.45 -8.71 5.96
N ALA A 221 -3.16 -9.27 7.10
CA ALA A 221 -4.14 -9.85 8.00
C ALA A 221 -3.65 -9.71 9.44
N PRO A 222 -3.67 -8.49 10.01
CA PRO A 222 -3.32 -8.34 11.42
C PRO A 222 -4.30 -9.20 12.24
N PRO A 223 -3.83 -10.24 12.93
CA PRO A 223 -4.72 -11.06 13.75
C PRO A 223 -5.32 -10.19 14.85
N PRO A 224 -6.57 -10.46 15.26
CA PRO A 224 -7.10 -9.85 16.46
C PRO A 224 -6.19 -10.26 17.62
N LEU A 225 -5.57 -9.27 18.26
CA LEU A 225 -4.73 -9.51 19.42
C LEU A 225 -5.61 -9.95 20.58
N THR A 226 -5.27 -11.07 21.21
CA THR A 226 -5.80 -11.42 22.53
C THR A 226 -5.25 -10.42 23.56
N PRO A 227 -5.89 -10.24 24.73
CA PRO A 227 -5.40 -9.32 25.78
C PRO A 227 -3.93 -9.49 26.18
N CYS A 228 -3.32 -10.64 25.86
CA CYS A 228 -1.90 -10.92 26.09
C CYS A 228 -1.02 -10.73 24.83
N GLY A 229 -1.53 -10.12 23.73
CA GLY A 229 -0.75 -9.90 22.51
C GLY A 229 -0.43 -11.16 21.68
N ILE A 230 -0.98 -12.32 22.05
CA ILE A 230 -0.78 -13.59 21.32
C ILE A 230 -1.82 -13.70 20.21
N PRO A 231 -1.43 -14.03 18.96
CA PRO A 231 -2.37 -14.25 17.86
C PRO A 231 -3.39 -15.33 18.21
N SER A 232 -4.69 -15.03 18.04
CA SER A 232 -5.78 -15.98 18.24
C SER A 232 -5.75 -17.05 17.13
N GLY A 233 -5.00 -18.10 17.31
CA GLY A 233 -4.84 -19.19 16.33
C GLY A 233 -3.85 -20.25 16.77
N LEU A 234 -3.12 -20.02 17.86
CA LEU A 234 -2.34 -21.07 18.48
C LEU A 234 -3.22 -21.86 19.43
N PRO A 235 -3.11 -23.22 19.47
CA PRO A 235 -3.88 -24.04 20.39
C PRO A 235 -3.61 -23.58 21.84
N SER A 236 -4.66 -23.45 22.62
CA SER A 236 -4.66 -23.04 24.02
C SER A 236 -3.88 -24.03 24.89
N GLY A 237 -2.57 -23.92 24.86
CA GLY A 237 -1.69 -24.49 25.87
C GLY A 237 -1.59 -23.45 26.98
N SER A 238 -2.03 -23.83 28.18
CA SER A 238 -2.03 -23.10 29.42
C SER A 238 -0.78 -22.24 29.62
N SER A 239 -0.88 -20.94 29.37
CA SER A 239 0.15 -19.96 29.72
C SER A 239 -0.51 -18.91 30.58
N THR A 240 -0.41 -19.05 31.86
CA THR A 240 -0.65 -17.99 32.89
C THR A 240 0.27 -16.83 32.55
N CYS A 241 -0.29 -15.72 32.07
CA CYS A 241 0.40 -14.46 31.94
C CYS A 241 0.63 -13.90 33.33
N SER A 242 1.79 -14.13 33.93
CA SER A 242 2.23 -13.43 35.16
C SER A 242 2.85 -12.09 34.72
N ILE A 243 2.15 -11.00 34.99
CA ILE A 243 2.73 -9.66 34.98
C ILE A 243 3.47 -9.52 36.33
N ALA A 244 4.78 -9.47 36.28
CA ALA A 244 5.64 -8.99 37.35
C ALA A 244 6.11 -7.58 36.99
#